data_695f5e5e707336e2a7313e491ac48c15
#
_entry.id   695f5e5e707336e2a7313e491ac48c15
#
_cell.length_a   1.000
_cell.length_b   1.000
_cell.length_c   1.000
_cell.angle_alpha   90.00
_cell.angle_beta   90.00
_cell.angle_gamma   90.00
#
_symmetry.space_group_name_H-M   'P 1'
#
loop_
_entity.id
_entity.type
_entity.pdbx_description
1 polymer ?
#
loop_
_entity_poly.entity_id
_entity_poly.type
_entity_poly.pdbx_seq_one_letter_code
_entity_poly.pdbx_strand_id
1 'polypeptide(L)'
;MNSLRMFFVAVFVSAAMIGCKETKKGMENDIDNAVEVAGEAADEVVDATEAAGEVVDQVVDSVAVIAKDVNAAVAAPVFNASFPKDATLASEVNSGLQTMVNEHPAMAKHFKSAYAYAYFPKITKGGLGVGGAGGKGLVVEQGSVIGSSSLMQATIGLQAGGQTYSELILFENKAALDRFTNEKFKLSAGASAVALKKGTGAEMAYQDGVSIFTRAIGGVMAEASVGTQKFKFHAK
;
A
#
# COMPACT_ATOMS: atom_id res chain seq x y z
N MET A 1 10.14 -40.05 -7.37
CA MET A 1 9.58 -40.83 -6.26
C MET A 1 10.33 -42.12 -5.95
N ASN A 2 10.81 -42.91 -6.92
CA ASN A 2 11.51 -44.17 -6.63
C ASN A 2 12.96 -44.07 -6.14
N SER A 3 13.67 -42.99 -6.40
CA SER A 3 15.09 -42.81 -5.98
C SER A 3 15.26 -42.46 -4.50
N LEU A 4 14.29 -41.80 -3.89
CA LEU A 4 14.35 -41.41 -2.48
C LEU A 4 14.06 -42.58 -1.54
N ARG A 5 13.17 -43.50 -1.95
CA ARG A 5 12.91 -44.75 -1.22
C ARG A 5 14.14 -45.68 -1.18
N MET A 6 14.93 -45.73 -2.26
CA MET A 6 16.15 -46.56 -2.31
C MET A 6 17.28 -46.03 -1.44
N PHE A 7 17.32 -44.73 -1.17
CA PHE A 7 18.41 -44.11 -0.38
C PHE A 7 18.24 -44.37 1.13
N PHE A 8 17.00 -44.38 1.65
CA PHE A 8 16.74 -44.67 3.06
C PHE A 8 16.93 -46.12 3.45
N VAL A 9 16.61 -47.05 2.56
CA VAL A 9 16.83 -48.51 2.81
C VAL A 9 18.32 -48.86 2.81
N ALA A 10 19.14 -48.20 1.98
CA ALA A 10 20.58 -48.45 1.91
C ALA A 10 21.38 -48.01 3.13
N VAL A 11 20.91 -46.96 3.84
CA VAL A 11 21.61 -46.41 5.01
C VAL A 11 21.39 -47.29 6.26
N PHE A 12 20.23 -47.94 6.38
CA PHE A 12 19.91 -48.79 7.56
C PHE A 12 20.54 -50.17 7.47
N VAL A 13 20.76 -50.74 6.29
CA VAL A 13 21.35 -52.09 6.12
C VAL A 13 22.85 -52.09 6.40
N SER A 14 23.57 -50.98 6.26
CA SER A 14 25.00 -50.89 6.57
C SER A 14 25.33 -50.75 8.06
N ALA A 15 24.36 -50.41 8.93
CA ALA A 15 24.62 -50.29 10.36
C ALA A 15 24.44 -51.62 11.15
N ALA A 16 23.80 -52.64 10.56
CA ALA A 16 23.48 -53.90 11.21
C ALA A 16 24.57 -54.99 11.05
N MET A 17 25.73 -54.70 10.44
CA MET A 17 26.78 -55.70 10.20
C MET A 17 27.93 -55.69 11.20
N ILE A 18 27.85 -54.99 12.32
CA ILE A 18 28.89 -54.97 13.33
C ILE A 18 28.30 -55.36 14.67
N GLY A 19 28.32 -56.65 15.00
CA GLY A 19 28.22 -57.13 16.37
C GLY A 19 27.44 -58.40 16.64
N CYS A 20 28.22 -59.50 16.80
CA CYS A 20 27.99 -60.69 17.62
C CYS A 20 26.85 -61.66 17.36
N LYS A 21 27.37 -62.83 17.04
CA LYS A 21 26.91 -64.22 17.13
C LYS A 21 25.97 -64.45 18.29
N GLU A 22 24.64 -64.45 18.06
CA GLU A 22 23.67 -65.33 18.76
C GLU A 22 22.28 -65.22 18.13
N THR A 23 21.75 -66.40 17.84
CA THR A 23 20.41 -66.79 17.41
C THR A 23 19.80 -66.09 16.17
N LYS A 24 19.89 -66.75 15.01
CA LYS A 24 19.24 -66.40 13.74
C LYS A 24 17.75 -66.07 13.88
N LYS A 25 17.04 -66.64 14.80
CA LYS A 25 15.59 -66.48 14.98
C LYS A 25 15.17 -65.19 15.69
N GLY A 26 16.02 -64.63 16.56
CA GLY A 26 15.78 -63.30 17.16
C GLY A 26 16.06 -62.16 16.21
N MET A 27 17.08 -62.31 15.38
CA MET A 27 17.51 -61.27 14.43
C MET A 27 16.56 -61.12 13.23
N GLU A 28 15.90 -62.18 12.80
CA GLU A 28 14.85 -62.07 11.75
C GLU A 28 13.62 -61.31 12.28
N ASN A 29 13.15 -61.56 13.49
CA ASN A 29 12.04 -60.82 14.12
C ASN A 29 12.37 -59.32 14.38
N ASP A 30 13.63 -59.02 14.75
CA ASP A 30 14.06 -57.64 15.00
C ASP A 30 14.21 -56.84 13.66
N ILE A 31 14.60 -57.52 12.59
CA ILE A 31 14.65 -56.90 11.26
C ILE A 31 13.25 -56.67 10.70
N ASP A 32 12.34 -57.64 10.83
CA ASP A 32 10.96 -57.51 10.39
C ASP A 32 10.24 -56.38 11.14
N ASN A 33 10.39 -56.26 12.45
CA ASN A 33 9.87 -55.16 13.24
C ASN A 33 10.49 -53.80 12.85
N ALA A 34 11.79 -53.75 12.61
CA ALA A 34 12.45 -52.52 12.18
C ALA A 34 12.01 -52.04 10.77
N VAL A 35 11.71 -52.99 9.90
CA VAL A 35 11.18 -52.70 8.53
C VAL A 35 9.75 -52.23 8.61
N GLU A 36 8.91 -52.83 9.48
CA GLU A 36 7.54 -52.43 9.69
C GLU A 36 7.44 -51.01 10.26
N VAL A 37 8.19 -50.67 11.34
CA VAL A 37 8.25 -49.33 11.93
C VAL A 37 8.81 -48.30 10.95
N ALA A 38 9.81 -48.65 10.12
CA ALA A 38 10.32 -47.78 9.10
C ALA A 38 9.31 -47.57 7.96
N GLY A 39 8.50 -48.54 7.65
CA GLY A 39 7.39 -48.48 6.68
C GLY A 39 6.30 -47.51 7.15
N GLU A 40 5.84 -47.69 8.39
CA GLU A 40 4.83 -46.81 8.99
C GLU A 40 5.31 -45.36 9.09
N ALA A 41 6.56 -45.11 9.52
CA ALA A 41 7.13 -43.78 9.56
C ALA A 41 7.30 -43.16 8.17
N ALA A 42 7.59 -43.95 7.15
CA ALA A 42 7.67 -43.46 5.76
C ALA A 42 6.30 -43.10 5.19
N ASP A 43 5.26 -43.88 5.51
CA ASP A 43 3.90 -43.58 5.08
C ASP A 43 3.33 -42.34 5.78
N GLU A 44 3.60 -42.16 7.08
CA GLU A 44 3.23 -40.95 7.83
C GLU A 44 3.91 -39.68 7.28
N VAL A 45 5.17 -39.76 6.85
CA VAL A 45 5.89 -38.63 6.21
C VAL A 45 5.34 -38.37 4.80
N VAL A 46 4.92 -39.38 4.06
CA VAL A 46 4.31 -39.20 2.73
C VAL A 46 2.95 -38.53 2.87
N ASP A 47 2.10 -38.97 3.80
CA ASP A 47 0.79 -38.38 4.08
C ASP A 47 0.93 -36.91 4.55
N ALA A 48 1.90 -36.61 5.42
CA ALA A 48 2.18 -35.25 5.86
C ALA A 48 2.66 -34.34 4.70
N THR A 49 3.41 -34.91 3.77
CA THR A 49 3.91 -34.17 2.59
C THR A 49 2.82 -33.93 1.55
N GLU A 50 1.92 -34.89 1.35
CA GLU A 50 0.75 -34.73 0.49
C GLU A 50 -0.24 -33.72 1.07
N ALA A 51 -0.53 -33.80 2.37
CA ALA A 51 -1.38 -32.83 3.07
C ALA A 51 -0.78 -31.40 3.04
N ALA A 52 0.52 -31.26 3.20
CA ALA A 52 1.21 -29.97 3.08
C ALA A 52 1.15 -29.44 1.64
N GLY A 53 1.26 -30.30 0.63
CA GLY A 53 1.11 -29.96 -0.78
C GLY A 53 -0.29 -29.44 -1.10
N GLU A 54 -1.32 -30.09 -0.60
CA GLU A 54 -2.71 -29.71 -0.79
C GLU A 54 -3.04 -28.35 -0.12
N VAL A 55 -2.50 -28.12 1.07
CA VAL A 55 -2.64 -26.82 1.78
C VAL A 55 -1.94 -25.71 1.02
N VAL A 56 -0.75 -25.97 0.47
CA VAL A 56 -0.01 -24.97 -0.33
C VAL A 56 -0.79 -24.63 -1.61
N ASP A 57 -1.33 -25.61 -2.30
CA ASP A 57 -2.13 -25.39 -3.52
C ASP A 57 -3.42 -24.60 -3.21
N GLN A 58 -4.12 -24.92 -2.11
CA GLN A 58 -5.29 -24.15 -1.67
C GLN A 58 -4.96 -22.70 -1.29
N VAL A 59 -3.80 -22.46 -0.66
CA VAL A 59 -3.33 -21.12 -0.35
C VAL A 59 -2.95 -20.36 -1.62
N VAL A 60 -2.26 -20.99 -2.56
CA VAL A 60 -1.91 -20.39 -3.86
C VAL A 60 -3.16 -20.04 -4.66
N ASP A 61 -4.14 -20.93 -4.74
CA ASP A 61 -5.41 -20.67 -5.41
C ASP A 61 -6.21 -19.55 -4.71
N SER A 62 -6.24 -19.55 -3.38
CA SER A 62 -6.89 -18.49 -2.60
C SER A 62 -6.22 -17.13 -2.82
N VAL A 63 -4.88 -17.08 -2.85
CA VAL A 63 -4.11 -15.87 -3.15
C VAL A 63 -4.34 -15.42 -4.59
N ALA A 64 -4.41 -16.33 -5.55
CA ALA A 64 -4.70 -16.02 -6.95
C ALA A 64 -6.12 -15.45 -7.14
N VAL A 65 -7.11 -16.03 -6.45
CA VAL A 65 -8.50 -15.51 -6.45
C VAL A 65 -8.56 -14.13 -5.81
N ILE A 66 -7.93 -13.94 -4.64
CA ILE A 66 -7.86 -12.64 -3.98
C ILE A 66 -7.13 -11.62 -4.86
N ALA A 67 -6.02 -12.00 -5.49
CA ALA A 67 -5.29 -11.11 -6.40
C ALA A 67 -6.11 -10.74 -7.64
N LYS A 68 -6.93 -11.66 -8.16
CA LYS A 68 -7.82 -11.41 -9.28
C LYS A 68 -9.00 -10.52 -8.89
N ASP A 69 -9.59 -10.74 -7.71
CA ASP A 69 -10.68 -9.91 -7.18
C ASP A 69 -10.19 -8.52 -6.79
N VAL A 70 -9.00 -8.40 -6.20
CA VAL A 70 -8.36 -7.10 -5.93
C VAL A 70 -8.04 -6.36 -7.23
N ASN A 71 -7.57 -7.06 -8.26
CA ASN A 71 -7.28 -6.45 -9.57
C ASN A 71 -8.55 -6.08 -10.35
N ALA A 72 -9.63 -6.85 -10.23
CA ALA A 72 -10.94 -6.54 -10.83
C ALA A 72 -11.70 -5.46 -10.04
N ALA A 73 -11.54 -5.39 -8.71
CA ALA A 73 -12.17 -4.39 -7.87
C ALA A 73 -11.47 -3.01 -7.95
N VAL A 74 -10.22 -2.97 -8.36
CA VAL A 74 -9.37 -1.77 -8.44
C VAL A 74 -8.86 -1.57 -9.86
N ALA A 75 -9.78 -1.43 -10.82
CA ALA A 75 -9.41 -0.73 -12.03
C ALA A 75 -8.91 0.66 -11.61
N ALA A 76 -7.63 0.93 -11.85
CA ALA A 76 -7.03 2.21 -11.51
C ALA A 76 -7.89 3.34 -12.11
N PRO A 77 -8.25 4.38 -11.32
CA PRO A 77 -9.04 5.47 -11.85
C PRO A 77 -8.28 6.12 -13.01
N VAL A 78 -8.98 6.38 -14.10
CA VAL A 78 -8.44 7.13 -15.22
C VAL A 78 -8.64 8.61 -14.91
N PHE A 79 -7.53 9.33 -14.79
CA PHE A 79 -7.54 10.77 -14.54
C PHE A 79 -7.48 11.49 -15.90
N ASN A 80 -8.56 12.16 -16.28
CA ASN A 80 -8.70 12.89 -17.53
C ASN A 80 -9.29 14.30 -17.29
N ALA A 81 -8.92 14.92 -16.18
CA ALA A 81 -9.33 16.27 -15.86
C ALA A 81 -9.02 17.21 -17.05
N SER A 82 -10.05 17.93 -17.50
CA SER A 82 -9.93 18.94 -18.57
C SER A 82 -10.24 20.31 -18.00
N PHE A 83 -9.27 21.20 -18.09
CA PHE A 83 -9.41 22.58 -17.64
C PHE A 83 -8.83 23.53 -18.70
N PRO A 84 -9.65 23.95 -19.70
CA PRO A 84 -9.17 24.75 -20.85
C PRO A 84 -8.51 26.07 -20.46
N LYS A 85 -8.88 26.66 -19.32
CA LYS A 85 -8.27 27.88 -18.79
C LYS A 85 -6.80 27.70 -18.38
N ASP A 86 -6.39 26.45 -18.03
CA ASP A 86 -5.01 26.11 -17.69
C ASP A 86 -4.77 24.61 -18.01
N ALA A 87 -4.44 24.36 -19.27
CA ALA A 87 -4.21 23.01 -19.79
C ALA A 87 -2.94 22.38 -19.17
N THR A 88 -1.96 23.21 -18.81
CA THR A 88 -0.72 22.75 -18.16
C THR A 88 -1.04 22.22 -16.78
N LEU A 89 -1.79 22.95 -15.96
CA LEU A 89 -2.23 22.49 -14.65
C LEU A 89 -3.06 21.19 -14.75
N ALA A 90 -3.95 21.08 -15.75
CA ALA A 90 -4.72 19.86 -15.97
C ALA A 90 -3.83 18.66 -16.27
N SER A 91 -2.81 18.83 -17.10
CA SER A 91 -1.82 17.79 -17.41
C SER A 91 -1.00 17.38 -16.18
N GLU A 92 -0.54 18.35 -15.37
CA GLU A 92 0.19 18.10 -14.14
C GLU A 92 -0.68 17.36 -13.08
N VAL A 93 -1.96 17.73 -12.99
CA VAL A 93 -2.93 17.05 -12.12
C VAL A 93 -3.11 15.59 -12.54
N ASN A 94 -3.38 15.33 -13.83
CA ASN A 94 -3.60 13.99 -14.34
C ASN A 94 -2.35 13.09 -14.12
N SER A 95 -1.18 13.57 -14.49
CA SER A 95 0.07 12.82 -14.34
C SER A 95 0.44 12.61 -12.88
N GLY A 96 0.23 13.62 -12.03
CA GLY A 96 0.51 13.52 -10.60
C GLY A 96 -0.41 12.54 -9.87
N LEU A 97 -1.69 12.54 -10.18
CA LEU A 97 -2.66 11.58 -9.64
C LEU A 97 -2.36 10.15 -10.10
N GLN A 98 -2.04 9.98 -11.40
CA GLN A 98 -1.65 8.67 -11.93
C GLN A 98 -0.39 8.14 -11.23
N THR A 99 0.60 9.00 -11.01
CA THR A 99 1.83 8.64 -10.27
C THR A 99 1.49 8.24 -8.84
N MET A 100 0.62 9.01 -8.16
CA MET A 100 0.20 8.72 -6.78
C MET A 100 -0.47 7.35 -6.68
N VAL A 101 -1.37 7.01 -7.58
CA VAL A 101 -2.05 5.70 -7.58
C VAL A 101 -1.10 4.56 -7.96
N ASN A 102 -0.18 4.77 -8.90
CA ASN A 102 0.82 3.77 -9.28
C ASN A 102 1.78 3.45 -8.13
N GLU A 103 2.19 4.46 -7.36
CA GLU A 103 3.06 4.29 -6.19
C GLU A 103 2.30 3.75 -4.96
N HIS A 104 1.00 4.04 -4.88
CA HIS A 104 0.11 3.68 -3.78
C HIS A 104 -1.22 3.13 -4.30
N PRO A 105 -1.28 1.87 -4.78
CA PRO A 105 -2.50 1.29 -5.38
C PRO A 105 -3.73 1.31 -4.46
N ALA A 106 -3.53 1.26 -3.15
CA ALA A 106 -4.59 1.40 -2.15
C ALA A 106 -5.37 2.73 -2.27
N MET A 107 -4.77 3.77 -2.87
CA MET A 107 -5.45 5.05 -3.10
C MET A 107 -6.62 4.95 -4.07
N ALA A 108 -6.61 3.98 -5.00
CA ALA A 108 -7.69 3.80 -5.97
C ALA A 108 -9.07 3.61 -5.31
N LYS A 109 -9.13 2.85 -4.19
CA LYS A 109 -10.36 2.66 -3.43
C LYS A 109 -10.85 3.97 -2.79
N HIS A 110 -9.93 4.83 -2.36
CA HIS A 110 -10.28 6.11 -1.73
C HIS A 110 -10.88 7.10 -2.73
N PHE A 111 -10.39 7.12 -3.96
CA PHE A 111 -11.00 7.90 -5.04
C PHE A 111 -12.43 7.43 -5.38
N LYS A 112 -12.69 6.11 -5.28
CA LYS A 112 -14.05 5.56 -5.54
C LYS A 112 -15.05 5.94 -4.45
N SER A 113 -14.62 6.07 -3.20
CA SER A 113 -15.48 6.37 -2.06
C SER A 113 -15.64 7.86 -1.79
N ALA A 114 -14.74 8.71 -2.29
CA ALA A 114 -14.81 10.14 -2.09
C ALA A 114 -15.90 10.78 -2.97
N TYR A 115 -16.63 11.74 -2.41
CA TYR A 115 -17.61 12.54 -3.14
C TYR A 115 -16.93 13.48 -4.15
N ALA A 116 -15.80 14.08 -3.76
CA ALA A 116 -15.01 15.00 -4.57
C ALA A 116 -13.56 15.00 -4.09
N TYR A 117 -12.67 15.62 -4.87
CA TYR A 117 -11.30 15.84 -4.44
C TYR A 117 -10.72 17.15 -4.95
N ALA A 118 -9.74 17.69 -4.21
CA ALA A 118 -8.84 18.74 -4.68
C ALA A 118 -7.42 18.17 -4.75
N TYR A 119 -6.72 18.38 -5.86
CA TYR A 119 -5.35 17.92 -6.02
C TYR A 119 -4.43 19.06 -6.44
N PHE A 120 -3.36 19.24 -5.66
CA PHE A 120 -2.29 20.20 -5.87
C PHE A 120 -1.04 19.43 -6.30
N PRO A 121 -0.71 19.40 -7.61
CA PRO A 121 0.38 18.59 -8.13
C PRO A 121 1.75 19.05 -7.63
N LYS A 122 1.88 20.35 -7.34
CA LYS A 122 3.15 20.94 -6.92
C LYS A 122 2.91 22.06 -5.92
N ILE A 123 3.30 21.83 -4.68
CA ILE A 123 3.36 22.85 -3.63
C ILE A 123 4.84 23.05 -3.28
N THR A 124 5.31 24.29 -3.38
CA THR A 124 6.66 24.64 -2.98
C THR A 124 6.60 25.30 -1.61
N LYS A 125 7.38 24.77 -0.68
CA LYS A 125 7.51 25.23 0.71
C LYS A 125 8.96 25.59 0.98
N GLY A 126 9.16 26.67 1.71
CA GLY A 126 10.48 27.07 2.19
C GLY A 126 10.40 27.98 3.40
N GLY A 127 11.48 28.00 4.18
CA GLY A 127 11.54 28.84 5.37
C GLY A 127 12.81 28.70 6.18
N LEU A 128 13.04 29.70 7.02
CA LEU A 128 14.03 29.72 8.07
C LEU A 128 13.42 30.44 9.30
N GLY A 129 13.00 29.64 10.29
CA GLY A 129 12.25 30.16 11.44
C GLY A 129 10.78 30.51 11.10
N VAL A 130 10.57 31.33 10.08
CA VAL A 130 9.27 31.61 9.44
C VAL A 130 9.31 31.07 8.04
N GLY A 131 8.21 30.44 7.61
CA GLY A 131 8.12 29.83 6.31
C GLY A 131 6.77 30.04 5.63
N GLY A 132 6.74 29.70 4.37
CA GLY A 132 5.53 29.73 3.57
C GLY A 132 5.51 28.61 2.55
N ALA A 133 4.31 28.26 2.10
CA ALA A 133 4.12 27.37 0.99
C ALA A 133 3.03 27.90 0.07
N GLY A 134 3.11 27.53 -1.21
CA GLY A 134 2.10 27.89 -2.20
C GLY A 134 2.05 26.92 -3.34
N GLY A 135 0.86 26.76 -3.90
CA GLY A 135 0.60 25.89 -5.04
C GLY A 135 -0.76 26.14 -5.64
N LYS A 136 -0.97 25.61 -6.85
CA LYS A 136 -2.27 25.59 -7.53
C LYS A 136 -2.73 24.16 -7.75
N GLY A 137 -4.04 23.94 -7.72
CA GLY A 137 -4.65 22.65 -7.94
C GLY A 137 -6.00 22.75 -8.62
N LEU A 138 -6.55 21.60 -8.99
CA LEU A 138 -7.91 21.49 -9.52
C LEU A 138 -8.82 20.84 -8.50
N VAL A 139 -10.09 21.23 -8.56
CA VAL A 139 -11.16 20.66 -7.75
C VAL A 139 -12.09 19.89 -8.69
N VAL A 140 -12.29 18.62 -8.35
CA VAL A 140 -13.07 17.68 -9.15
C VAL A 140 -14.19 17.13 -8.30
N GLU A 141 -15.42 17.26 -8.78
CA GLU A 141 -16.62 16.71 -8.18
C GLU A 141 -17.19 15.65 -9.12
N GLN A 142 -17.32 14.42 -8.62
CA GLN A 142 -17.88 13.29 -9.39
C GLN A 142 -17.31 13.16 -10.81
N GLY A 143 -15.98 13.27 -10.94
CA GLY A 143 -15.26 13.15 -12.20
C GLY A 143 -15.22 14.40 -13.07
N SER A 144 -15.91 15.48 -12.69
CA SER A 144 -15.94 16.74 -13.44
C SER A 144 -15.14 17.82 -12.73
N VAL A 145 -14.29 18.54 -13.48
CA VAL A 145 -13.57 19.71 -12.93
C VAL A 145 -14.57 20.84 -12.72
N ILE A 146 -14.76 21.27 -11.47
CA ILE A 146 -15.64 22.38 -11.08
C ILE A 146 -14.90 23.70 -10.93
N GLY A 147 -13.57 23.66 -10.83
CA GLY A 147 -12.75 24.86 -10.73
C GLY A 147 -11.31 24.57 -10.37
N SER A 148 -10.55 25.64 -10.17
CA SER A 148 -9.20 25.61 -9.65
C SER A 148 -9.13 26.15 -8.23
N SER A 149 -8.08 25.81 -7.49
CA SER A 149 -7.83 26.36 -6.16
C SER A 149 -6.36 26.74 -6.01
N SER A 150 -6.13 27.86 -5.30
CA SER A 150 -4.79 28.26 -4.86
C SER A 150 -4.63 27.94 -3.38
N LEU A 151 -3.54 27.29 -3.03
CA LEU A 151 -3.13 27.01 -1.66
C LEU A 151 -2.08 28.03 -1.25
N MET A 152 -2.24 28.57 -0.06
CA MET A 152 -1.25 29.41 0.63
C MET A 152 -1.11 28.91 2.07
N GLN A 153 0.13 28.73 2.51
CA GLN A 153 0.46 28.32 3.88
C GLN A 153 1.44 29.29 4.49
N ALA A 154 1.23 29.64 5.75
CA ALA A 154 2.21 30.31 6.58
C ALA A 154 2.57 29.41 7.76
N THR A 155 3.85 29.32 8.07
CA THR A 155 4.38 28.49 9.17
C THR A 155 5.34 29.30 10.03
N ILE A 156 5.39 28.96 11.32
CA ILE A 156 6.36 29.51 12.29
C ILE A 156 6.86 28.37 13.16
N GLY A 157 8.15 28.33 13.42
CA GLY A 157 8.78 27.29 14.24
C GLY A 157 10.20 26.98 13.79
N LEU A 158 10.75 25.91 14.34
CA LEU A 158 12.08 25.43 13.94
C LEU A 158 11.95 24.79 12.55
N GLN A 159 12.35 25.53 11.54
CA GLN A 159 12.34 25.06 10.15
C GLN A 159 13.51 25.68 9.40
N ALA A 160 14.15 24.89 8.54
CA ALA A 160 15.22 25.33 7.66
C ALA A 160 15.24 24.47 6.39
N GLY A 161 15.22 25.14 5.23
CA GLY A 161 15.30 24.49 3.94
C GLY A 161 14.11 24.76 3.03
N GLY A 162 14.00 23.92 2.00
CA GLY A 162 12.91 23.99 1.04
C GLY A 162 12.54 22.59 0.51
N GLN A 163 11.26 22.37 0.31
CA GLN A 163 10.74 21.13 -0.24
C GLN A 163 9.60 21.39 -1.23
N THR A 164 9.40 20.42 -2.09
CA THR A 164 8.26 20.37 -3.00
C THR A 164 7.49 19.08 -2.75
N TYR A 165 6.19 19.18 -2.65
CA TYR A 165 5.30 18.05 -2.42
C TYR A 165 3.99 18.22 -3.21
N SER A 166 3.25 17.14 -3.39
CA SER A 166 1.88 17.18 -3.84
C SER A 166 0.92 16.92 -2.68
N GLU A 167 -0.28 17.46 -2.77
CA GLU A 167 -1.32 17.30 -1.76
C GLU A 167 -2.64 16.94 -2.41
N LEU A 168 -3.26 15.89 -1.88
CA LEU A 168 -4.60 15.42 -2.23
C LEU A 168 -5.51 15.61 -1.03
N ILE A 169 -6.62 16.29 -1.25
CA ILE A 169 -7.70 16.47 -0.28
C ILE A 169 -8.92 15.72 -0.82
N LEU A 170 -9.38 14.71 -0.12
CA LEU A 170 -10.60 13.98 -0.43
C LEU A 170 -11.73 14.54 0.43
N PHE A 171 -12.88 14.76 -0.19
CA PHE A 171 -14.10 15.20 0.47
C PHE A 171 -15.08 14.03 0.57
N GLU A 172 -15.51 13.75 1.79
CA GLU A 172 -16.45 12.66 2.09
C GLU A 172 -17.86 12.92 1.50
N ASN A 173 -18.26 14.18 1.50
CA ASN A 173 -19.62 14.59 1.13
C ASN A 173 -19.65 16.02 0.59
N LYS A 174 -20.81 16.40 0.06
CA LYS A 174 -21.02 17.74 -0.50
C LYS A 174 -20.82 18.85 0.53
N ALA A 175 -21.19 18.66 1.79
CA ALA A 175 -21.03 19.68 2.81
C ALA A 175 -19.56 20.01 3.08
N ALA A 176 -18.66 19.01 3.02
CA ALA A 176 -17.22 19.22 3.13
C ALA A 176 -16.68 19.98 1.92
N LEU A 177 -17.10 19.63 0.71
CA LEU A 177 -16.76 20.36 -0.51
C LEU A 177 -17.25 21.81 -0.47
N ASP A 178 -18.50 22.05 -0.05
CA ASP A 178 -19.08 23.39 0.04
C ASP A 178 -18.30 24.28 1.02
N ARG A 179 -17.82 23.73 2.13
CA ARG A 179 -16.95 24.48 3.05
C ARG A 179 -15.64 24.88 2.40
N PHE A 180 -15.06 24.00 1.58
CA PHE A 180 -13.83 24.27 0.86
C PHE A 180 -14.03 25.35 -0.23
N THR A 181 -15.07 25.23 -1.05
CA THR A 181 -15.33 26.15 -2.16
C THR A 181 -15.79 27.54 -1.70
N ASN A 182 -16.41 27.64 -0.51
CA ASN A 182 -16.81 28.90 0.11
C ASN A 182 -15.72 29.56 0.98
N GLU A 183 -14.47 29.11 0.86
CA GLU A 183 -13.31 29.63 1.60
C GLU A 183 -13.43 29.58 3.14
N LYS A 184 -14.41 28.80 3.66
CA LYS A 184 -14.60 28.56 5.10
C LYS A 184 -13.71 27.45 5.63
N PHE A 185 -12.99 26.79 4.73
CA PHE A 185 -12.10 25.71 5.06
C PHE A 185 -10.71 26.24 5.40
N LYS A 186 -10.25 25.92 6.59
CA LYS A 186 -8.88 26.22 7.05
C LYS A 186 -8.33 24.94 7.66
N LEU A 187 -7.16 24.54 7.19
CA LEU A 187 -6.39 23.49 7.84
C LEU A 187 -5.55 24.11 8.94
N SER A 188 -5.88 23.79 10.19
CA SER A 188 -5.04 24.11 11.35
C SER A 188 -3.92 23.08 11.48
N ALA A 189 -2.89 23.40 12.25
CA ALA A 189 -1.75 22.52 12.55
C ALA A 189 -2.09 21.15 13.20
N GLY A 190 -3.36 20.90 13.50
CA GLY A 190 -3.86 19.61 14.01
C GLY A 190 -4.59 18.76 12.97
N ALA A 191 -4.74 19.22 11.73
CA ALA A 191 -5.31 18.39 10.67
C ALA A 191 -4.24 17.39 10.24
N SER A 192 -4.50 16.13 10.51
CA SER A 192 -3.55 15.04 10.25
C SER A 192 -3.47 14.75 8.76
N ALA A 193 -2.53 15.38 8.06
CA ALA A 193 -2.16 14.95 6.73
C ALA A 193 -1.37 13.63 6.80
N VAL A 194 -1.79 12.64 6.06
CA VAL A 194 -1.09 11.36 5.93
C VAL A 194 0.03 11.52 4.89
N ALA A 195 1.28 11.44 5.35
CA ALA A 195 2.43 11.43 4.45
C ALA A 195 2.54 10.07 3.77
N LEU A 196 2.39 10.04 2.45
CA LEU A 196 2.53 8.83 1.65
C LEU A 196 4.01 8.50 1.50
N LYS A 197 4.40 7.31 1.98
CA LYS A 197 5.72 6.72 1.75
C LYS A 197 5.56 5.56 0.78
N LYS A 198 6.46 5.46 -0.21
CA LYS A 198 6.42 4.40 -1.22
C LYS A 198 6.37 3.01 -0.56
N GLY A 199 5.41 2.19 -0.99
CA GLY A 199 5.25 0.82 -0.49
C GLY A 199 4.52 0.68 0.84
N THR A 200 3.99 1.77 1.43
CA THR A 200 3.15 1.69 2.62
C THR A 200 1.68 1.87 2.27
N GLY A 201 0.80 1.13 2.95
CA GLY A 201 -0.65 1.35 2.86
C GLY A 201 -1.02 2.73 3.44
N ALA A 202 -1.96 3.41 2.80
CA ALA A 202 -2.56 4.63 3.34
C ALA A 202 -3.91 4.26 3.94
N GLU A 203 -4.05 4.39 5.25
CA GLU A 203 -5.36 4.32 5.88
C GLU A 203 -6.06 5.66 5.73
N MET A 204 -7.30 5.62 5.28
CA MET A 204 -8.14 6.82 5.14
C MET A 204 -8.99 6.98 6.40
N ALA A 205 -8.80 8.10 7.08
CA ALA A 205 -9.72 8.55 8.11
C ALA A 205 -10.21 9.96 7.75
N TYR A 206 -11.51 10.12 7.63
CA TYR A 206 -12.09 11.45 7.49
C TYR A 206 -12.12 12.16 8.84
N GLN A 207 -11.59 13.37 8.88
CA GLN A 207 -11.71 14.30 9.99
C GLN A 207 -12.49 15.53 9.50
N ASP A 208 -13.60 15.83 10.10
CA ASP A 208 -14.50 16.88 9.63
C ASP A 208 -14.88 16.74 8.14
N GLY A 209 -15.06 15.49 7.67
CA GLY A 209 -15.44 15.19 6.31
C GLY A 209 -14.33 15.37 5.26
N VAL A 210 -13.07 15.52 5.67
CA VAL A 210 -11.91 15.58 4.77
C VAL A 210 -10.83 14.59 5.16
N SER A 211 -10.12 14.06 4.18
CA SER A 211 -8.91 13.28 4.35
C SER A 211 -7.81 13.83 3.47
N ILE A 212 -6.60 14.00 4.02
CA ILE A 212 -5.51 14.71 3.35
C ILE A 212 -4.31 13.79 3.22
N PHE A 213 -3.77 13.70 2.03
CA PHE A 213 -2.58 12.94 1.72
C PHE A 213 -1.53 13.83 1.08
N THR A 214 -0.30 13.71 1.55
CA THR A 214 0.84 14.43 0.98
C THR A 214 1.89 13.45 0.47
N ARG A 215 2.52 13.80 -0.67
CA ARG A 215 3.59 13.02 -1.28
C ARG A 215 4.77 13.93 -1.56
N ALA A 216 5.92 13.62 -0.98
CA ALA A 216 7.15 14.35 -1.25
C ALA A 216 7.59 14.17 -2.72
N ILE A 217 7.96 15.25 -3.38
CA ILE A 217 8.48 15.27 -4.76
C ILE A 217 9.99 15.51 -4.73
N GLY A 218 10.48 16.45 -3.89
CA GLY A 218 11.90 16.74 -3.79
C GLY A 218 12.21 17.83 -2.78
N GLY A 219 13.50 18.10 -2.63
CA GLY A 219 14.02 19.07 -1.64
C GLY A 219 14.34 18.42 -0.30
N VAL A 220 14.97 19.21 0.58
CA VAL A 220 15.30 18.83 1.95
C VAL A 220 14.83 19.94 2.88
N MET A 221 14.06 19.56 3.89
CA MET A 221 13.60 20.48 4.91
C MET A 221 13.59 19.78 6.27
N ALA A 222 14.26 20.39 7.24
CA ALA A 222 14.10 20.04 8.64
C ALA A 222 13.00 20.93 9.24
N GLU A 223 11.98 20.32 9.82
CA GLU A 223 10.79 21.06 10.24
C GLU A 223 10.22 20.55 11.56
N ALA A 224 10.03 21.47 12.50
CA ALA A 224 9.15 21.37 13.65
C ALA A 224 8.40 22.70 13.77
N SER A 225 7.37 22.86 12.95
CA SER A 225 6.64 24.12 12.82
C SER A 225 5.14 23.91 12.96
N VAL A 226 4.43 24.97 13.29
CA VAL A 226 2.97 25.06 13.26
C VAL A 226 2.55 26.06 12.20
N GLY A 227 1.42 25.81 11.56
CA GLY A 227 0.97 26.69 10.49
C GLY A 227 -0.50 26.54 10.15
N THR A 228 -0.94 27.40 9.26
CA THR A 228 -2.31 27.38 8.73
C THR A 228 -2.26 27.42 7.23
N GLN A 229 -3.01 26.51 6.60
CA GLN A 229 -3.27 26.54 5.17
C GLN A 229 -4.60 27.25 4.88
N LYS A 230 -4.59 28.07 3.85
CA LYS A 230 -5.77 28.74 3.30
C LYS A 230 -5.90 28.36 1.85
N PHE A 231 -7.14 28.18 1.42
CA PHE A 231 -7.48 27.84 0.05
C PHE A 231 -8.36 28.91 -0.54
N LYS A 232 -8.09 29.30 -1.78
CA LYS A 232 -8.93 30.21 -2.53
C LYS A 232 -9.44 29.48 -3.78
N PHE A 233 -10.74 29.26 -3.83
CA PHE A 233 -11.40 28.59 -4.93
C PHE A 233 -11.80 29.57 -6.04
N HIS A 234 -11.66 29.12 -7.27
CA HIS A 234 -12.05 29.83 -8.49
C HIS A 234 -12.88 28.87 -9.34
N ALA A 235 -14.17 29.14 -9.45
CA ALA A 235 -15.07 28.34 -10.26
C ALA A 235 -14.65 28.34 -11.74
N LYS A 236 -14.99 27.23 -12.42
CA LYS A 236 -14.72 27.01 -13.84
C LYS A 236 -15.37 28.05 -14.74
#